data_e8a4396e59f359721da1d349a3115fba
#
_entry.id   e8a4396e59f359721da1d349a3115fba
#
_cell.length_a   1.000
_cell.length_b   1.000
_cell.length_c   1.000
_cell.angle_alpha   90.00
_cell.angle_beta   90.00
_cell.angle_gamma   90.00
#
_symmetry.space_group_name_H-M   'P 1'
#
loop_
_entity.id
_entity.type
_entity.pdbx_description
1 polymer ?
#
loop_
_entity_poly.entity_id
_entity_poly.type
_entity_poly.pdbx_seq_one_letter_code
_entity_poly.pdbx_strand_id
1 'polypeptide(L)'
;WMKLVATKVERYEGIDGLKAYSIIGIVLMHVLVNGEYGIGGFVFERLIPSFTNLVFLFMMVSGFGMCCGYYQRIIDQKIRIEEFYKKRYTKIWPYFILLCILDFIISPSKKSLFEVFANITLCQGLLPNANISVIGVSWTLAVIFVFYMLFPFFVF
;
A
#
# COMPACT_ATOMS: atom_id res chain seq x y z
N TRP A 1 -33.21 16.91 21.79
CA TRP A 1 -32.34 15.87 22.38
C TRP A 1 -32.29 14.64 21.45
N MET A 2 -31.68 14.78 20.33
CA MET A 2 -31.48 13.68 19.40
C MET A 2 -30.10 13.07 19.74
N LYS A 3 -30.12 11.91 20.45
CA LYS A 3 -28.90 11.13 20.69
C LYS A 3 -28.28 10.79 19.33
N LEU A 4 -27.13 11.39 19.02
CA LEU A 4 -26.25 10.93 17.95
C LEU A 4 -25.90 9.46 18.24
N VAL A 5 -26.61 8.54 17.61
CA VAL A 5 -26.19 7.15 17.54
C VAL A 5 -24.90 7.16 16.72
N ALA A 6 -23.77 7.08 17.44
CA ALA A 6 -22.50 6.84 16.80
C ALA A 6 -22.64 5.49 16.07
N THR A 7 -22.77 5.51 14.77
CA THR A 7 -22.75 4.31 13.93
C THR A 7 -21.39 3.67 14.17
N LYS A 8 -21.41 2.61 14.98
CA LYS A 8 -20.24 1.77 15.23
C LYS A 8 -19.80 1.23 13.87
N VAL A 9 -18.64 1.66 13.40
CA VAL A 9 -18.07 1.09 12.17
C VAL A 9 -17.92 -0.40 12.42
N GLU A 10 -18.69 -1.22 11.71
CA GLU A 10 -18.55 -2.68 11.82
C GLU A 10 -17.14 -3.05 11.40
N ARG A 11 -16.39 -3.57 12.36
CA ARG A 11 -15.04 -4.08 12.12
C ARG A 11 -15.16 -5.54 11.73
N TYR A 12 -14.84 -5.82 10.48
CA TYR A 12 -14.82 -7.18 9.96
C TYR A 12 -13.47 -7.82 10.31
N GLU A 13 -13.42 -8.60 11.39
CA GLU A 13 -12.19 -9.28 11.85
C GLU A 13 -11.57 -10.18 10.77
N GLY A 14 -12.41 -10.83 9.95
CA GLY A 14 -11.94 -11.62 8.82
C GLY A 14 -11.13 -10.83 7.79
N ILE A 15 -11.42 -9.54 7.59
CA ILE A 15 -10.67 -8.66 6.69
C ILE A 15 -9.26 -8.41 7.23
N ASP A 16 -9.13 -8.18 8.53
CA ASP A 16 -7.83 -7.96 9.17
C ASP A 16 -6.99 -9.26 9.09
N GLY A 17 -7.62 -10.42 9.25
CA GLY A 17 -6.98 -11.73 9.07
C GLY A 17 -6.48 -11.97 7.64
N LEU A 18 -7.30 -11.66 6.62
CA LEU A 18 -6.90 -11.78 5.22
C LEU A 18 -5.74 -10.84 4.85
N LYS A 19 -5.72 -9.62 5.40
CA LYS A 19 -4.59 -8.70 5.23
C LYS A 19 -3.31 -9.25 5.84
N ALA A 20 -3.38 -9.75 7.08
CA ALA A 20 -2.24 -10.33 7.76
C ALA A 20 -1.69 -11.54 6.99
N TYR A 21 -2.56 -12.45 6.55
CA TYR A 21 -2.17 -13.59 5.73
C TYR A 21 -1.47 -13.16 4.43
N SER A 22 -2.04 -12.19 3.72
CA SER A 22 -1.46 -11.67 2.49
C SER A 22 -0.06 -11.08 2.72
N ILE A 23 0.11 -10.28 3.79
CA ILE A 23 1.41 -9.67 4.12
C ILE A 23 2.44 -10.75 4.43
N ILE A 24 2.10 -11.74 5.25
CA ILE A 24 3.02 -12.83 5.61
C ILE A 24 3.46 -13.59 4.36
N GLY A 25 2.53 -13.93 3.47
CA GLY A 25 2.84 -14.63 2.23
C GLY A 25 3.74 -13.80 1.30
N ILE A 26 3.47 -12.50 1.16
CA ILE A 26 4.29 -11.59 0.35
C ILE A 26 5.72 -11.49 0.91
N VAL A 27 5.86 -11.37 2.24
CA VAL A 27 7.18 -11.33 2.91
C VAL A 27 7.95 -12.63 2.67
N LEU A 28 7.31 -13.80 2.85
CA LEU A 28 7.93 -15.09 2.59
C LEU A 28 8.43 -15.22 1.15
N MET A 29 7.62 -14.78 0.19
CA MET A 29 8.01 -14.77 -1.23
C MET A 29 9.22 -13.87 -1.47
N HIS A 30 9.22 -12.65 -0.93
CA HIS A 30 10.37 -11.75 -1.09
C HIS A 30 11.64 -12.26 -0.43
N VAL A 31 11.55 -12.86 0.77
CA VAL A 31 12.69 -13.46 1.45
C VAL A 31 13.28 -14.60 0.61
N LEU A 32 12.42 -15.45 0.04
CA LEU A 32 12.88 -16.57 -0.78
C LEU A 32 13.55 -16.08 -2.06
N VAL A 33 12.92 -15.16 -2.79
CA VAL A 33 13.42 -14.68 -4.09
C VAL A 33 14.73 -13.89 -3.94
N ASN A 34 14.85 -13.06 -2.91
CA ASN A 34 16.04 -12.23 -2.70
C ASN A 34 17.17 -12.98 -1.95
N GLY A 35 16.84 -14.08 -1.28
CA GLY A 35 17.80 -14.82 -0.46
C GLY A 35 18.67 -15.81 -1.23
N GLU A 36 18.33 -16.14 -2.49
CA GLU A 36 19.06 -17.08 -3.35
C GLU A 36 19.47 -18.38 -2.63
N TYR A 37 18.62 -18.90 -1.75
CA TYR A 37 18.95 -20.03 -0.86
C TYR A 37 19.20 -21.36 -1.59
N GLY A 38 18.90 -21.48 -2.89
CA GLY A 38 19.10 -22.70 -3.67
C GLY A 38 18.30 -23.91 -3.18
N ILE A 39 17.20 -23.68 -2.45
CA ILE A 39 16.35 -24.75 -1.90
C ILE A 39 15.40 -25.22 -2.99
N GLY A 40 15.52 -26.48 -3.39
CA GLY A 40 14.63 -27.10 -4.39
C GLY A 40 13.34 -27.65 -3.79
N GLY A 41 12.41 -28.00 -4.68
CA GLY A 41 11.15 -28.65 -4.34
C GLY A 41 9.92 -27.82 -4.63
N PHE A 42 8.76 -28.50 -4.77
CA PHE A 42 7.50 -27.88 -5.18
C PHE A 42 7.09 -26.65 -4.34
N VAL A 43 7.34 -26.70 -3.03
CA VAL A 43 6.98 -25.60 -2.12
C VAL A 43 7.79 -24.35 -2.44
N PHE A 44 9.10 -24.47 -2.63
CA PHE A 44 10.01 -23.35 -2.82
C PHE A 44 10.06 -22.87 -4.27
N GLU A 45 9.84 -23.75 -5.25
CA GLU A 45 9.92 -23.40 -6.67
C GLU A 45 8.59 -22.93 -7.24
N ARG A 46 7.45 -23.37 -6.68
CA ARG A 46 6.11 -23.04 -7.22
C ARG A 46 5.17 -22.40 -6.21
N LEU A 47 5.03 -22.96 -5.01
CA LEU A 47 4.03 -22.50 -4.06
C LEU A 47 4.38 -21.08 -3.54
N ILE A 48 5.57 -20.91 -2.96
CA ILE A 48 5.97 -19.61 -2.39
C ILE A 48 6.08 -18.51 -3.46
N PRO A 49 6.66 -18.72 -4.65
CA PRO A 49 6.65 -17.70 -5.71
C PRO A 49 5.24 -17.29 -6.17
N SER A 50 4.26 -18.21 -6.12
CA SER A 50 2.86 -17.88 -6.45
C SER A 50 2.22 -16.89 -5.47
N PHE A 51 2.80 -16.69 -4.30
CA PHE A 51 2.36 -15.70 -3.30
C PHE A 51 2.49 -14.24 -3.79
N THR A 52 3.16 -14.01 -4.90
CA THR A 52 3.10 -12.72 -5.62
C THR A 52 1.64 -12.30 -5.87
N ASN A 53 0.74 -13.25 -6.12
CA ASN A 53 -0.68 -12.95 -6.34
C ASN A 53 -1.40 -12.45 -5.08
N LEU A 54 -0.85 -12.68 -3.89
CA LEU A 54 -1.40 -12.15 -2.63
C LEU A 54 -1.34 -10.62 -2.55
N VAL A 55 -0.51 -9.96 -3.38
CA VAL A 55 -0.50 -8.51 -3.52
C VAL A 55 -1.86 -8.00 -4.01
N PHE A 56 -2.45 -8.67 -5.00
CA PHE A 56 -3.78 -8.30 -5.51
C PHE A 56 -4.86 -8.52 -4.47
N LEU A 57 -4.80 -9.65 -3.74
CA LEU A 57 -5.71 -9.90 -2.62
C LEU A 57 -5.58 -8.81 -1.56
N PHE A 58 -4.37 -8.45 -1.16
CA PHE A 58 -4.12 -7.38 -0.21
C PHE A 58 -4.70 -6.03 -0.67
N MET A 59 -4.53 -5.69 -1.95
CA MET A 59 -5.09 -4.47 -2.54
C MET A 59 -6.62 -4.47 -2.51
N MET A 60 -7.25 -5.57 -2.95
CA MET A 60 -8.71 -5.69 -2.95
C MET A 60 -9.30 -5.57 -1.54
N VAL A 61 -8.73 -6.31 -0.59
CA VAL A 61 -9.20 -6.29 0.81
C VAL A 61 -8.94 -4.93 1.47
N SER A 62 -7.85 -4.25 1.09
CA SER A 62 -7.56 -2.89 1.56
C SER A 62 -8.54 -1.86 0.98
N GLY A 63 -8.87 -1.97 -0.30
CA GLY A 63 -9.89 -1.14 -0.96
C GLY A 63 -11.26 -1.34 -0.34
N PHE A 64 -11.69 -2.60 -0.15
CA PHE A 64 -12.95 -2.92 0.50
C PHE A 64 -13.02 -2.36 1.93
N GLY A 65 -11.97 -2.58 2.73
CA GLY A 65 -11.92 -2.03 4.09
C GLY A 65 -11.95 -0.50 4.13
N MET A 66 -11.44 0.17 3.09
CA MET A 66 -11.54 1.61 2.95
C MET A 66 -12.97 2.05 2.61
N CYS A 67 -13.65 1.34 1.71
CA CYS A 67 -15.06 1.60 1.42
C CYS A 67 -15.91 1.44 2.68
N CYS A 68 -15.78 0.34 3.41
CA CYS A 68 -16.51 0.13 4.67
C CYS A 68 -16.23 1.20 5.72
N GLY A 69 -14.97 1.66 5.81
CA GLY A 69 -14.57 2.62 6.84
C GLY A 69 -14.85 4.09 6.53
N TYR A 70 -14.92 4.47 5.26
CA TYR A 70 -14.95 5.89 4.87
C TYR A 70 -16.12 6.27 3.97
N TYR A 71 -16.68 5.37 3.17
CA TYR A 71 -17.75 5.69 2.22
C TYR A 71 -18.90 6.47 2.87
N GLN A 72 -19.57 5.87 3.86
CA GLN A 72 -20.71 6.51 4.53
C GLN A 72 -20.32 7.79 5.28
N ARG A 73 -19.11 7.82 5.84
CA ARG A 73 -18.61 8.98 6.62
C ARG A 73 -18.29 10.17 5.74
N ILE A 74 -17.91 9.97 4.49
CA ILE A 74 -17.68 11.03 3.51
C ILE A 74 -19.03 11.53 3.02
N ILE A 75 -19.98 10.66 2.64
CA ILE A 75 -21.34 11.05 2.22
C ILE A 75 -22.05 11.85 3.32
N ASP A 76 -22.01 11.38 4.55
CA ASP A 76 -22.61 12.07 5.70
C ASP A 76 -21.84 13.33 6.13
N GLN A 77 -20.79 13.72 5.40
CA GLN A 77 -19.90 14.85 5.71
C GLN A 77 -19.30 14.82 7.14
N LYS A 78 -19.24 13.62 7.74
CA LYS A 78 -18.62 13.40 9.07
C LYS A 78 -17.12 13.47 9.04
N ILE A 79 -16.52 13.32 7.86
CA ILE A 79 -15.08 13.46 7.63
C ILE A 79 -14.87 14.34 6.40
N ARG A 80 -14.05 15.38 6.56
CA ARG A 80 -13.63 16.22 5.44
C ARG A 80 -12.62 15.45 4.57
N ILE A 81 -12.63 15.72 3.27
CA ILE A 81 -11.70 15.10 2.32
C ILE A 81 -10.24 15.35 2.73
N GLU A 82 -9.93 16.55 3.22
CA GLU A 82 -8.60 16.91 3.73
C GLU A 82 -8.16 16.01 4.90
N GLU A 83 -9.08 15.72 5.84
CA GLU A 83 -8.81 14.82 6.97
C GLU A 83 -8.60 13.38 6.51
N PHE A 84 -9.35 12.95 5.49
CA PHE A 84 -9.17 11.64 4.87
C PHE A 84 -7.76 11.51 4.32
N TYR A 85 -7.31 12.45 3.47
CA TYR A 85 -5.97 12.45 2.91
C TYR A 85 -4.90 12.52 4.00
N LYS A 86 -5.02 13.46 4.93
CA LYS A 86 -4.08 13.59 6.05
C LYS A 86 -3.91 12.27 6.80
N LYS A 87 -5.01 11.60 7.17
CA LYS A 87 -4.97 10.32 7.90
C LYS A 87 -4.32 9.19 7.11
N ARG A 88 -4.40 9.19 5.77
CA ARG A 88 -3.82 8.15 4.92
C ARG A 88 -2.34 8.39 4.66
N TYR A 89 -2.01 9.62 4.30
CA TYR A 89 -0.63 9.97 3.97
C TYR A 89 0.30 9.95 5.20
N THR A 90 -0.12 10.52 6.34
CA THR A 90 0.71 10.58 7.54
C THR A 90 1.08 9.22 8.13
N LYS A 91 0.36 8.16 7.80
CA LYS A 91 0.70 6.81 8.28
C LYS A 91 1.82 6.14 7.52
N ILE A 92 1.93 6.39 6.22
CA ILE A 92 2.82 5.64 5.33
C ILE A 92 3.97 6.53 4.85
N TRP A 93 3.69 7.78 4.52
CA TRP A 93 4.62 8.69 3.88
C TRP A 93 5.92 8.95 4.66
N PRO A 94 5.91 9.23 5.98
CA PRO A 94 7.15 9.49 6.71
C PRO A 94 8.11 8.30 6.70
N TYR A 95 7.57 7.09 6.87
CA TYR A 95 8.37 5.87 6.83
C TYR A 95 8.92 5.60 5.43
N PHE A 96 8.11 5.84 4.40
CA PHE A 96 8.53 5.66 3.01
C PHE A 96 9.63 6.64 2.61
N ILE A 97 9.53 7.91 3.00
CA ILE A 97 10.59 8.91 2.81
C ILE A 97 11.88 8.47 3.47
N LEU A 98 11.81 7.98 4.72
CA LEU A 98 13.00 7.48 5.42
C LEU A 98 13.69 6.38 4.63
N LEU A 99 12.94 5.41 4.11
CA LEU A 99 13.49 4.33 3.29
C LEU A 99 14.14 4.86 1.98
N CYS A 100 13.49 5.82 1.30
CA CYS A 100 14.04 6.44 0.09
C CYS A 100 15.35 7.19 0.37
N ILE A 101 15.44 7.88 1.50
CA ILE A 101 16.67 8.59 1.91
C ILE A 101 17.78 7.60 2.24
N LEU A 102 17.47 6.52 2.96
CA LEU A 102 18.45 5.47 3.27
C LEU A 102 18.99 4.81 2.01
N ASP A 103 18.13 4.49 1.04
CA ASP A 103 18.55 3.94 -0.23
C ASP A 103 19.47 4.90 -1.01
N PHE A 104 19.12 6.19 -1.03
CA PHE A 104 19.97 7.21 -1.65
C PHE A 104 21.35 7.33 -0.99
N ILE A 105 21.44 7.23 0.35
CA ILE A 105 22.71 7.26 1.08
C ILE A 105 23.57 6.05 0.73
N ILE A 106 22.96 4.87 0.56
CA ILE A 106 23.66 3.63 0.24
C ILE A 106 24.18 3.64 -1.21
N SER A 107 23.39 4.18 -2.14
CA SER A 107 23.68 4.16 -3.58
C SER A 107 23.51 5.55 -4.24
N PRO A 108 24.34 6.55 -3.91
CA PRO A 108 24.16 7.91 -4.42
C PRO A 108 24.49 7.98 -5.92
N SER A 109 23.51 8.41 -6.72
CA SER A 109 23.69 8.71 -8.14
C SER A 109 22.75 9.83 -8.60
N LYS A 110 23.04 10.47 -9.75
CA LYS A 110 22.12 11.47 -10.33
C LYS A 110 20.78 10.87 -10.72
N LYS A 111 20.79 9.61 -11.17
CA LYS A 111 19.57 8.85 -11.48
C LYS A 111 18.77 8.55 -10.20
N SER A 112 19.47 8.13 -9.15
CA SER A 112 18.89 7.87 -7.83
C SER A 112 18.22 9.12 -7.23
N LEU A 113 18.78 10.32 -7.44
CA LEU A 113 18.17 11.57 -6.97
C LEU A 113 16.80 11.83 -7.63
N PHE A 114 16.69 11.62 -8.94
CA PHE A 114 15.40 11.74 -9.64
C PHE A 114 14.40 10.69 -9.19
N GLU A 115 14.87 9.44 -9.02
CA GLU A 115 14.06 8.33 -8.53
C GLU A 115 13.54 8.60 -7.11
N VAL A 116 14.37 9.08 -6.20
CA VAL A 116 13.98 9.48 -4.84
C VAL A 116 12.93 10.59 -4.89
N PHE A 117 13.15 11.64 -5.71
CA PHE A 117 12.18 12.70 -5.84
C PHE A 117 10.82 12.21 -6.34
N ALA A 118 10.81 11.38 -7.40
CA ALA A 118 9.60 10.78 -7.94
C ALA A 118 8.87 9.89 -6.93
N ASN A 119 9.63 9.13 -6.12
CA ASN A 119 9.07 8.28 -5.07
C ASN A 119 8.51 9.09 -3.90
N ILE A 120 9.21 10.12 -3.43
CA ILE A 120 8.76 10.99 -2.34
C ILE A 120 7.46 11.71 -2.69
N THR A 121 7.31 12.16 -3.94
CA THR A 121 6.08 12.78 -4.42
C THR A 121 4.94 11.78 -4.61
N LEU A 122 5.21 10.47 -4.54
CA LEU A 122 4.27 9.37 -4.80
C LEU A 122 3.63 9.42 -6.20
N CYS A 123 4.18 10.25 -7.09
CA CYS A 123 3.72 10.39 -8.48
C CYS A 123 4.29 9.30 -9.40
N GLN A 124 5.17 8.45 -8.92
CA GLN A 124 5.75 7.35 -9.70
C GLN A 124 4.70 6.45 -10.34
N GLY A 125 3.56 6.22 -9.67
CA GLY A 125 2.45 5.44 -10.21
C GLY A 125 1.72 6.09 -11.39
N LEU A 126 1.93 7.37 -11.64
CA LEU A 126 1.39 8.14 -12.76
C LEU A 126 2.39 8.27 -13.91
N LEU A 127 3.65 7.93 -13.69
CA LEU A 127 4.71 8.04 -14.69
C LEU A 127 4.74 6.77 -15.56
N PRO A 128 4.92 6.89 -16.87
CA PRO A 128 4.89 5.76 -17.81
C PRO A 128 6.11 4.84 -17.71
N ASN A 129 7.08 5.14 -16.84
CA ASN A 129 8.32 4.39 -16.72
C ASN A 129 8.34 3.52 -15.46
N ALA A 130 8.25 2.20 -15.64
CA ALA A 130 8.26 1.21 -14.56
C ALA A 130 9.61 1.13 -13.78
N ASN A 131 10.69 1.73 -14.32
CA ASN A 131 12.03 1.62 -13.74
C ASN A 131 12.37 2.75 -12.73
N ILE A 132 11.38 3.51 -12.25
CA ILE A 132 11.56 4.63 -11.31
C ILE A 132 11.38 4.18 -9.85
N SER A 133 11.31 2.89 -9.57
CA SER A 133 11.13 2.42 -8.21
C SER A 133 12.47 2.25 -7.50
N VAL A 134 12.71 3.10 -6.50
CA VAL A 134 13.91 3.03 -5.62
C VAL A 134 13.93 1.71 -4.86
N ILE A 135 12.77 1.28 -4.37
CA ILE A 135 12.59 0.01 -3.69
C ILE A 135 11.70 -0.87 -4.56
N GLY A 136 12.13 -2.10 -4.85
CA GLY A 136 11.43 -3.00 -5.79
C GLY A 136 9.94 -3.23 -5.51
N VAL A 137 9.49 -3.06 -4.26
CA VAL A 137 8.08 -3.18 -3.84
C VAL A 137 7.33 -1.85 -3.84
N SER A 138 7.96 -0.73 -4.17
CA SER A 138 7.34 0.62 -4.10
C SER A 138 6.23 0.82 -5.12
N TRP A 139 6.17 0.05 -6.21
CA TRP A 139 5.09 0.08 -7.17
C TRP A 139 3.72 -0.22 -6.54
N THR A 140 3.66 -1.13 -5.57
CA THR A 140 2.44 -1.45 -4.83
C THR A 140 1.94 -0.24 -4.04
N LEU A 141 2.86 0.48 -3.39
CA LEU A 141 2.56 1.72 -2.68
C LEU A 141 2.03 2.80 -3.64
N ALA A 142 2.67 2.95 -4.79
CA ALA A 142 2.23 3.89 -5.81
C ALA A 142 0.79 3.64 -6.26
N VAL A 143 0.41 2.39 -6.51
CA VAL A 143 -0.97 2.02 -6.86
C VAL A 143 -1.95 2.34 -5.72
N ILE A 144 -1.57 2.04 -4.48
CA ILE A 144 -2.40 2.36 -3.30
C ILE A 144 -2.59 3.87 -3.16
N PHE A 145 -1.57 4.68 -3.41
CA PHE A 145 -1.68 6.14 -3.33
C PHE A 145 -2.54 6.71 -4.45
N VAL A 146 -2.42 6.22 -5.68
CA VAL A 146 -3.33 6.58 -6.78
C VAL A 146 -4.77 6.24 -6.41
N PHE A 147 -5.00 5.07 -5.83
CA PHE A 147 -6.33 4.68 -5.35
C PHE A 147 -6.84 5.61 -4.24
N TYR A 148 -6.00 6.01 -3.28
CA TYR A 148 -6.39 6.98 -2.25
C TYR A 148 -6.74 8.34 -2.86
N MET A 149 -5.99 8.77 -3.87
CA MET A 149 -6.25 10.04 -4.55
C MET A 149 -7.60 10.02 -5.27
N LEU A 150 -7.94 8.91 -5.92
CA LEU A 150 -9.16 8.77 -6.69
C LEU A 150 -10.39 8.41 -5.84
N PHE A 151 -10.20 7.82 -4.66
CA PHE A 151 -11.29 7.30 -3.84
C PHE A 151 -12.41 8.31 -3.55
N PRO A 152 -12.15 9.58 -3.14
CA PRO A 152 -13.22 10.55 -2.91
C PRO A 152 -14.06 10.84 -4.15
N PHE A 153 -13.47 10.78 -5.35
CA PHE A 153 -14.20 10.99 -6.62
C PHE A 153 -15.16 9.84 -6.95
N PHE A 154 -14.93 8.64 -6.43
CA PHE A 154 -15.85 7.51 -6.58
C PHE A 154 -16.97 7.51 -5.54
N VAL A 155 -16.85 8.32 -4.50
CA VAL A 155 -17.87 8.46 -3.43
C VAL A 155 -18.88 9.55 -3.75
N PHE A 156 -18.50 10.54 -4.54
CA PHE A 156 -19.34 11.64 -5.03
C PHE A 156 -19.75 11.40 -6.48
#